data_c6d33601fdb51d2aacf5430cee96ade8
#
_entry.id   c6d33601fdb51d2aacf5430cee96ade8
#
_cell.length_a   1.000
_cell.length_b   1.000
_cell.length_c   1.000
_cell.angle_alpha   90.00
_cell.angle_beta   90.00
_cell.angle_gamma   90.00
#
_symmetry.space_group_name_H-M   'P 1'
#
loop_
_entity.id
_entity.type
_entity.pdbx_description
1 polymer ?
#
loop_
_entity_poly.entity_id
_entity_poly.type
_entity_poly.pdbx_seq_one_letter_code
_entity_poly.pdbx_strand_id
1 'polypeptide(L)'
;MIGVPVTAGPEEPGRRPGDASLTMRLVSEAADLAPARQFVRATLGGWGLADQAADFELAVSELVTNALSHGEGEIDVTVGLHGDSVRLAVGDEGFGPDPIQFREPTTTGGGGWGLRLVDGLSDSWGAHREPGRTLVWMERRLQV
;
A
#
# COMPACT_ATOMS: atom_id res chain seq x y z
N MET A 1 15.98 -11.10 8.94
CA MET A 1 15.14 -10.05 8.37
C MET A 1 15.14 -10.16 6.86
N ILE A 2 13.99 -10.03 6.29
CA ILE A 2 13.75 -10.41 4.92
C ILE A 2 13.46 -9.20 4.05
N GLY A 3 13.46 -8.03 4.65
CA GLY A 3 13.26 -6.80 3.90
C GLY A 3 14.48 -6.45 3.07
N VAL A 4 14.28 -6.03 1.85
CA VAL A 4 15.33 -5.48 1.02
C VAL A 4 15.45 -3.98 1.28
N PRO A 5 16.56 -3.36 0.90
CA PRO A 5 16.76 -1.94 1.15
C PRO A 5 15.62 -1.08 0.61
N VAL A 6 15.26 -0.07 1.38
CA VAL A 6 14.30 0.93 0.95
C VAL A 6 15.00 1.82 -0.09
N THR A 7 14.36 2.02 -1.22
CA THR A 7 14.90 2.85 -2.29
C THR A 7 13.91 3.97 -2.62
N ALA A 8 14.46 5.10 -3.06
CA ALA A 8 13.61 6.15 -3.61
C ALA A 8 12.89 5.62 -4.85
N GLY A 9 11.61 5.91 -4.96
CA GLY A 9 10.85 5.52 -6.14
C GLY A 9 11.34 6.26 -7.38
N PRO A 10 11.03 5.72 -8.57
CA PRO A 10 11.38 6.38 -9.81
C PRO A 10 10.67 7.74 -9.91
N GLU A 11 11.30 8.67 -10.60
CA GLU A 11 10.65 9.94 -10.88
C GLU A 11 9.48 9.70 -11.83
N GLU A 12 8.29 10.06 -11.37
CA GLU A 12 7.10 9.96 -12.18
C GLU A 12 6.88 11.27 -12.94
N PRO A 13 6.34 11.19 -14.17
CA PRO A 13 5.94 12.38 -14.88
C PRO A 13 4.95 13.19 -14.05
N GLY A 14 5.18 14.49 -13.93
CA GLY A 14 4.30 15.35 -13.14
C GLY A 14 4.67 15.49 -11.67
N ARG A 15 5.78 14.88 -11.26
CA ARG A 15 6.27 15.04 -9.90
C ARG A 15 6.59 16.51 -9.62
N ARG A 16 6.04 17.02 -8.53
CA ARG A 16 6.24 18.41 -8.13
C ARG A 16 7.34 18.54 -7.08
N PRO A 17 7.95 19.72 -6.96
CA PRO A 17 8.84 19.97 -5.83
C PRO A 17 8.13 19.68 -4.52
N GLY A 18 8.78 18.95 -3.63
CA GLY A 18 8.19 18.55 -2.36
C GLY A 18 7.53 17.17 -2.38
N ASP A 19 7.29 16.60 -3.55
CA ASP A 19 6.81 15.23 -3.66
C ASP A 19 7.94 14.27 -3.30
N ALA A 20 7.59 13.21 -2.59
CA ALA A 20 8.55 12.19 -2.18
C ALA A 20 7.90 10.81 -2.30
N SER A 21 8.71 9.81 -2.51
CA SER A 21 8.22 8.44 -2.61
C SER A 21 9.31 7.48 -2.18
N LEU A 22 8.95 6.53 -1.32
CA LEU A 22 9.84 5.46 -0.89
C LEU A 22 9.15 4.13 -1.11
N THR A 23 9.93 3.13 -1.50
CA THR A 23 9.44 1.78 -1.76
C THR A 23 10.28 0.77 -1.01
N MET A 24 9.61 -0.23 -0.42
CA MET A 24 10.27 -1.41 0.11
C MET A 24 9.73 -2.65 -0.60
N ARG A 25 10.49 -3.73 -0.57
CA ARG A 25 10.08 -5.02 -1.11
C ARG A 25 10.03 -6.06 -0.03
N LEU A 26 9.04 -6.93 -0.15
CA LEU A 26 8.87 -8.09 0.72
C LEU A 26 8.85 -9.35 -0.13
N VAL A 27 9.43 -10.41 0.42
CA VAL A 27 9.32 -11.73 -0.19
C VAL A 27 8.04 -12.35 0.32
N SER A 28 7.18 -12.82 -0.59
CA SER A 28 5.85 -13.35 -0.25
C SER A 28 5.89 -14.52 0.73
N GLU A 29 6.99 -15.25 0.77
CA GLU A 29 7.17 -16.39 1.66
C GLU A 29 7.32 -16.00 3.12
N ALA A 30 7.58 -14.74 3.41
CA ALA A 30 7.87 -14.29 4.76
C ALA A 30 6.64 -14.16 5.64
N ALA A 31 5.49 -13.91 5.09
CA ALA A 31 4.20 -13.80 5.79
C ALA A 31 4.21 -12.91 7.04
N ASP A 32 5.20 -12.03 7.19
CA ASP A 32 5.35 -11.15 8.34
C ASP A 32 5.03 -9.72 7.94
N LEU A 33 4.02 -9.15 8.59
CA LEU A 33 3.56 -7.80 8.30
C LEU A 33 4.38 -6.71 9.04
N ALA A 34 5.17 -7.10 10.02
CA ALA A 34 5.89 -6.12 10.83
C ALA A 34 6.84 -5.23 10.02
N PRO A 35 7.63 -5.76 9.06
CA PRO A 35 8.49 -4.91 8.25
C PRO A 35 7.72 -3.85 7.46
N ALA A 36 6.56 -4.21 6.91
CA ALA A 36 5.73 -3.27 6.16
C ALA A 36 5.17 -2.17 7.05
N ARG A 37 4.69 -2.54 8.23
CA ARG A 37 4.18 -1.55 9.20
C ARG A 37 5.28 -0.61 9.67
N GLN A 38 6.46 -1.16 9.97
CA GLN A 38 7.61 -0.35 10.39
C GLN A 38 8.06 0.62 9.31
N PHE A 39 8.07 0.16 8.06
CA PHE A 39 8.41 1.00 6.92
C PHE A 39 7.46 2.18 6.80
N VAL A 40 6.16 1.92 6.86
CA VAL A 40 5.14 2.98 6.78
C VAL A 40 5.30 3.97 7.94
N ARG A 41 5.46 3.46 9.15
CA ARG A 41 5.64 4.31 10.33
C ARG A 41 6.87 5.20 10.21
N ALA A 42 8.00 4.62 9.85
CA ALA A 42 9.25 5.35 9.72
C ALA A 42 9.19 6.40 8.61
N THR A 43 8.59 6.04 7.48
CA THR A 43 8.47 6.96 6.35
C THR A 43 7.61 8.16 6.70
N LEU A 44 6.42 7.92 7.25
CA LEU A 44 5.53 9.01 7.64
C LEU A 44 6.14 9.85 8.76
N GLY A 45 6.78 9.22 9.73
CA GLY A 45 7.46 9.94 10.80
C GLY A 45 8.57 10.84 10.27
N GLY A 46 9.32 10.37 9.28
CA GLY A 46 10.38 11.17 8.65
C GLY A 46 9.85 12.37 7.88
N TRP A 47 8.59 12.32 7.46
CA TRP A 47 7.94 13.45 6.77
C TRP A 47 7.15 14.36 7.72
N GLY A 48 7.24 14.14 9.02
CA GLY A 48 6.47 14.92 9.98
C GLY A 48 5.00 14.53 10.07
N LEU A 49 4.66 13.32 9.64
CA LEU A 49 3.29 12.85 9.55
C LEU A 49 3.03 11.67 10.50
N ALA A 50 3.67 11.67 11.65
CA ALA A 50 3.54 10.59 12.62
C ALA A 50 2.10 10.37 13.09
N ASP A 51 1.29 11.40 13.09
CA ASP A 51 -0.13 11.32 13.45
C ASP A 51 -0.97 10.52 12.44
N GLN A 52 -0.47 10.34 11.21
CA GLN A 52 -1.14 9.52 10.20
C GLN A 52 -0.72 8.06 10.27
N ALA A 53 0.34 7.74 11.00
CA ALA A 53 0.98 6.43 10.90
C ALA A 53 0.05 5.28 11.32
N ALA A 54 -0.73 5.43 12.37
CA ALA A 54 -1.58 4.35 12.87
C ALA A 54 -2.57 3.87 11.80
N ASP A 55 -3.23 4.80 11.12
CA ASP A 55 -4.20 4.49 10.08
C ASP A 55 -3.53 3.83 8.86
N PHE A 56 -2.36 4.35 8.46
CA PHE A 56 -1.64 3.78 7.33
C PHE A 56 -1.02 2.42 7.66
N GLU A 57 -0.64 2.17 8.90
CA GLU A 57 -0.19 0.84 9.34
C GLU A 57 -1.32 -0.19 9.25
N LEU A 58 -2.54 0.19 9.64
CA LEU A 58 -3.71 -0.67 9.45
C LEU A 58 -3.94 -0.93 7.97
N ALA A 59 -3.91 0.10 7.17
CA ALA A 59 -4.15 -0.04 5.73
C ALA A 59 -3.11 -0.93 5.06
N VAL A 60 -1.83 -0.74 5.36
CA VAL A 60 -0.77 -1.56 4.75
C VAL A 60 -0.89 -3.01 5.17
N SER A 61 -1.29 -3.29 6.41
CA SER A 61 -1.51 -4.66 6.87
C SER A 61 -2.57 -5.34 6.03
N GLU A 62 -3.67 -4.66 5.74
CA GLU A 62 -4.75 -5.23 4.94
C GLU A 62 -4.35 -5.39 3.46
N LEU A 63 -3.68 -4.42 2.89
CA LEU A 63 -3.26 -4.49 1.50
C LEU A 63 -2.18 -5.56 1.28
N VAL A 64 -1.23 -5.70 2.19
CA VAL A 64 -0.22 -6.75 2.11
C VAL A 64 -0.85 -8.12 2.33
N THR A 65 -1.79 -8.25 3.27
CA THR A 65 -2.51 -9.50 3.49
C THR A 65 -3.25 -9.93 2.22
N ASN A 66 -3.90 -9.00 1.54
CA ASN A 66 -4.54 -9.28 0.26
C ASN A 66 -3.52 -9.76 -0.79
N ALA A 67 -2.38 -9.11 -0.89
CA ALA A 67 -1.34 -9.52 -1.82
C ALA A 67 -0.79 -10.91 -1.49
N LEU A 68 -0.59 -11.22 -0.21
CA LEU A 68 -0.14 -12.55 0.21
C LEU A 68 -1.17 -13.62 -0.08
N SER A 69 -2.45 -13.31 0.06
CA SER A 69 -3.53 -14.28 -0.13
C SER A 69 -3.84 -14.55 -1.60
N HIS A 70 -3.69 -13.54 -2.45
CA HIS A 70 -4.18 -13.59 -3.83
C HIS A 70 -3.10 -13.34 -4.86
N GLY A 71 -1.96 -12.79 -4.45
CA GLY A 71 -0.88 -12.43 -5.37
C GLY A 71 0.21 -13.47 -5.43
N GLU A 72 1.23 -13.17 -6.20
CA GLU A 72 2.41 -14.01 -6.37
C GLU A 72 3.67 -13.15 -6.38
N GLY A 73 4.81 -13.79 -6.09
CA GLY A 73 6.10 -13.16 -6.23
C GLY A 73 6.42 -12.13 -5.16
N GLU A 74 7.22 -11.18 -5.54
CA GLU A 74 7.62 -10.11 -4.65
C GLU A 74 6.50 -9.11 -4.45
N ILE A 75 6.42 -8.57 -3.25
CA ILE A 75 5.44 -7.55 -2.88
C ILE A 75 6.18 -6.23 -2.71
N ASP A 76 5.74 -5.20 -3.41
CA ASP A 76 6.25 -3.85 -3.27
C ASP A 76 5.28 -3.02 -2.43
N VAL A 77 5.82 -2.30 -1.45
CA VAL A 77 5.05 -1.34 -0.67
C VAL A 77 5.63 0.04 -0.93
N THR A 78 4.82 0.94 -1.45
CA THR A 78 5.24 2.30 -1.78
C THR A 78 4.41 3.30 -0.99
N VAL A 79 5.10 4.23 -0.33
CA VAL A 79 4.45 5.37 0.31
C VAL A 79 4.90 6.62 -0.42
N GLY A 80 3.94 7.40 -0.90
CA GLY A 80 4.20 8.61 -1.65
C GLY A 80 3.54 9.82 -1.01
N LEU A 81 4.25 10.94 -1.06
CA LEU A 81 3.73 12.23 -0.66
C LEU A 81 3.61 13.10 -1.91
N HIS A 82 2.41 13.52 -2.23
CA HIS A 82 2.10 14.30 -3.42
C HIS A 82 1.33 15.55 -3.01
N GLY A 83 2.05 16.65 -2.82
CA GLY A 83 1.44 17.88 -2.34
C GLY A 83 0.86 17.68 -0.95
N ASP A 84 -0.46 17.72 -0.84
CA ASP A 84 -1.18 17.55 0.42
C ASP A 84 -1.82 16.17 0.58
N SER A 85 -1.42 15.20 -0.25
CA SER A 85 -1.96 13.84 -0.19
C SER A 85 -0.86 12.81 0.06
N VAL A 86 -1.21 11.78 0.84
CA VAL A 86 -0.37 10.60 1.03
C VAL A 86 -1.00 9.43 0.28
N ARG A 87 -0.19 8.74 -0.50
CA ARG A 87 -0.61 7.55 -1.24
C ARG A 87 0.16 6.34 -0.74
N LEU A 88 -0.57 5.27 -0.46
CA LEU A 88 -0.01 3.97 -0.15
C LEU A 88 -0.38 3.03 -1.27
N ALA A 89 0.60 2.31 -1.81
CA ALA A 89 0.36 1.35 -2.87
C ALA A 89 1.07 0.05 -2.55
N VAL A 90 0.40 -1.06 -2.80
CA VAL A 90 0.95 -2.41 -2.63
C VAL A 90 0.80 -3.15 -3.94
N GLY A 91 1.92 -3.58 -4.51
CA GLY A 91 1.95 -4.31 -5.76
C GLY A 91 2.49 -5.71 -5.58
N ASP A 92 2.04 -6.64 -6.39
CA ASP A 92 2.60 -7.98 -6.48
C ASP A 92 2.81 -8.37 -7.95
N GLU A 93 3.55 -9.45 -8.19
CA GLU A 93 3.91 -9.88 -9.54
C GLU A 93 2.88 -10.77 -10.21
N GLY A 94 1.86 -11.19 -9.47
CA GLY A 94 0.83 -12.06 -10.00
C GLY A 94 -0.24 -11.32 -10.76
N PHE A 95 -1.05 -12.08 -11.48
CA PHE A 95 -2.24 -11.52 -12.09
C PHE A 95 -3.30 -11.22 -11.06
N GLY A 96 -3.11 -11.70 -9.85
CA GLY A 96 -4.04 -11.47 -8.77
C GLY A 96 -5.44 -11.97 -9.06
N PRO A 97 -6.36 -11.82 -8.12
CA PRO A 97 -7.76 -12.06 -8.37
C PRO A 97 -8.31 -11.02 -9.32
N ASP A 98 -9.42 -11.34 -9.96
CA ASP A 98 -10.15 -10.37 -10.75
C ASP A 98 -10.33 -9.08 -9.94
N PRO A 99 -10.03 -7.90 -10.51
CA PRO A 99 -10.23 -6.62 -9.83
C PRO A 99 -11.61 -6.43 -9.23
N ILE A 100 -12.60 -7.15 -9.72
CA ILE A 100 -13.95 -7.16 -9.16
C ILE A 100 -13.95 -7.53 -7.68
N GLN A 101 -13.03 -8.38 -7.24
CA GLN A 101 -12.96 -8.78 -5.84
C GLN A 101 -12.57 -7.63 -4.91
N PHE A 102 -12.04 -6.58 -5.45
CA PHE A 102 -11.69 -5.39 -4.68
C PHE A 102 -12.79 -4.34 -4.67
N ARG A 103 -13.90 -4.57 -5.36
CA ARG A 103 -14.96 -3.56 -5.50
C ARG A 103 -15.86 -3.47 -4.29
N GLU A 104 -16.26 -4.61 -3.75
CA GLU A 104 -17.22 -4.63 -2.65
C GLU A 104 -16.78 -5.57 -1.55
N PRO A 105 -16.81 -5.08 -0.31
CA PRO A 105 -16.63 -5.95 0.84
C PRO A 105 -17.80 -6.94 0.88
N THR A 106 -17.47 -8.21 0.97
CA THR A 106 -18.49 -9.23 1.16
C THR A 106 -18.65 -9.49 2.66
N THR A 107 -19.89 -9.71 3.08
CA THR A 107 -20.16 -10.03 4.48
C THR A 107 -19.93 -11.51 4.79
N THR A 108 -19.65 -12.31 3.78
CA THR A 108 -19.40 -13.75 3.92
C THR A 108 -17.94 -14.04 3.65
N GLY A 109 -17.28 -14.67 4.59
CA GLY A 109 -15.86 -14.95 4.48
C GLY A 109 -15.00 -13.75 4.84
N GLY A 110 -13.78 -13.94 5.26
CA GLY A 110 -12.92 -12.92 5.80
C GLY A 110 -12.35 -11.90 4.81
N GLY A 111 -12.60 -12.06 3.52
CA GLY A 111 -11.85 -11.31 2.49
C GLY A 111 -12.32 -9.90 2.20
N GLY A 112 -13.50 -9.50 2.64
CA GLY A 112 -14.05 -8.19 2.32
C GLY A 112 -13.84 -7.11 3.37
N TRP A 113 -13.50 -7.50 4.57
CA TRP A 113 -13.41 -6.57 5.69
C TRP A 113 -12.20 -5.64 5.60
N GLY A 114 -11.07 -6.16 5.11
CA GLY A 114 -9.86 -5.36 4.97
C GLY A 114 -10.03 -4.21 3.99
N LEU A 115 -10.71 -4.45 2.87
CA LEU A 115 -10.97 -3.41 1.88
C LEU A 115 -11.99 -2.40 2.38
N ARG A 116 -12.94 -2.82 3.20
CA ARG A 116 -13.86 -1.90 3.86
C ARG A 116 -13.11 -0.97 4.80
N LEU A 117 -12.12 -1.48 5.52
CA LEU A 117 -11.27 -0.67 6.36
C LEU A 117 -10.49 0.36 5.55
N VAL A 118 -9.88 -0.08 4.44
CA VAL A 118 -9.15 0.80 3.53
C VAL A 118 -10.07 1.89 2.98
N ASP A 119 -11.27 1.51 2.58
CA ASP A 119 -12.26 2.48 2.09
C ASP A 119 -12.57 3.54 3.15
N GLY A 120 -12.76 3.12 4.39
CA GLY A 120 -13.05 4.04 5.48
C GLY A 120 -11.90 4.96 5.87
N LEU A 121 -10.65 4.55 5.59
CA LEU A 121 -9.46 5.32 5.92
C LEU A 121 -8.98 6.23 4.79
N SER A 122 -9.54 6.09 3.59
CA SER A 122 -9.03 6.77 2.41
C SER A 122 -10.06 7.74 1.82
N ASP A 123 -9.58 8.76 1.13
CA ASP A 123 -10.42 9.61 0.30
C ASP A 123 -10.72 8.93 -1.04
N SER A 124 -9.76 8.14 -1.53
CA SER A 124 -9.94 7.31 -2.70
C SER A 124 -9.04 6.09 -2.61
N TRP A 125 -9.46 5.00 -3.25
CA TRP A 125 -8.64 3.80 -3.36
C TRP A 125 -9.04 3.05 -4.61
N GLY A 126 -8.20 2.14 -5.07
CA GLY A 126 -8.51 1.37 -6.24
C GLY A 126 -7.53 0.24 -6.45
N ALA A 127 -7.79 -0.54 -7.48
CA ALA A 127 -6.92 -1.60 -7.92
C ALA A 127 -6.62 -1.40 -9.40
N HIS A 128 -5.38 -1.64 -9.77
CA HIS A 128 -4.94 -1.55 -11.15
C HIS A 128 -4.23 -2.84 -11.51
N ARG A 129 -4.63 -3.42 -12.63
CA ARG A 129 -4.08 -4.67 -13.10
C ARG A 129 -3.40 -4.44 -14.44
N GLU A 130 -2.12 -4.75 -14.49
CA GLU A 130 -1.35 -4.69 -15.72
C GLU A 130 -0.64 -6.02 -15.92
N PRO A 131 -0.13 -6.32 -17.14
CA PRO A 131 0.51 -7.61 -17.39
C PRO A 131 1.64 -7.88 -16.39
N GLY A 132 1.53 -8.99 -15.66
CA GLY A 132 2.53 -9.41 -14.69
C GLY A 132 2.53 -8.63 -13.38
N ARG A 133 1.55 -7.77 -13.15
CA ARG A 133 1.52 -6.96 -11.92
C ARG A 133 0.10 -6.58 -11.54
N THR A 134 -0.19 -6.65 -10.25
CA THR A 134 -1.42 -6.12 -9.68
C THR A 134 -1.05 -5.08 -8.63
N LEU A 135 -1.68 -3.93 -8.68
CA LEU A 135 -1.44 -2.83 -7.76
C LEU A 135 -2.75 -2.46 -7.08
N VAL A 136 -2.73 -2.39 -5.75
CA VAL A 136 -3.84 -1.86 -4.96
C VAL A 136 -3.32 -0.64 -4.23
N TRP A 137 -4.07 0.44 -4.26
CA TRP A 137 -3.62 1.71 -3.70
C TRP A 137 -4.73 2.40 -2.93
N MET A 138 -4.33 3.24 -1.99
CA MET A 138 -5.21 4.19 -1.32
C MET A 138 -4.55 5.57 -1.27
N GLU A 139 -5.36 6.59 -1.22
CA GLU A 139 -4.90 7.95 -1.14
C GLU A 139 -5.71 8.71 -0.10
N ARG A 140 -5.02 9.51 0.68
CA ARG A 140 -5.64 10.30 1.74
C ARG A 140 -5.11 11.71 1.69
N ARG A 141 -6.03 12.67 1.63
CA ARG A 141 -5.67 14.07 1.70
C ARG A 141 -5.36 14.45 3.13
N LEU A 142 -4.24 15.15 3.30
CA LEU A 142 -3.87 15.66 4.61
C LEU A 142 -4.71 16.89 4.93
N GLN A 143 -5.23 16.93 6.13
CA GLN A 143 -5.92 18.11 6.61
C GLN A 143 -4.90 19.04 7.22
N VAL A 144 -4.95 20.27 6.80
CA VAL A 144 -4.07 21.32 7.31
C VAL A 144 -4.75 22.03 8.45
#